data_fd337353a32274e48695e33875316547
#
_entry.id   fd337353a32274e48695e33875316547
#
_cell.length_a   1.000
_cell.length_b   1.000
_cell.length_c   1.000
_cell.angle_alpha   90.00
_cell.angle_beta   90.00
_cell.angle_gamma   90.00
#
_symmetry.space_group_name_H-M   'P 1'
#
loop_
_entity.id
_entity.type
_entity.pdbx_description
1 polymer ?
#
loop_
_entity_poly.entity_id
_entity_poly.type
_entity_poly.pdbx_seq_one_letter_code
_entity_poly.pdbx_strand_id
1 'polypeptide(L)'
;MKTIKAFAVSLLLCALTIVGLHLYSGRGFSAEGKAGTWVSDAKSQSGSTLKKMVADENALLIFGSSELRHGQGSGFHGDTIFDGADMDPIYVGKAGYQSLTHAITLGAVGSQAANKKAVLIVSPQWFKENGVKSTAFEAAFSEEEYIALLENPDISQETKDYINGRLQNIMADNENMSERVKKAREWYQPKDDNTAEQPGWLEQKKADFHKVLLEEKNNYKVMAEALMDGISNHRSKESGAKLSQATWEQLRKEAETEGHKLSDGNDYGMFDSVYKGTYQTLIANGKHKNPKYTLDSMEFSDLECFLSICREEGIEPLVVILPFNGYWYDYTELTAEERSAFYEKVRCIAEDYGVQCADLSGNEYTEYYFEDNSHPALKGLVDLNEAIYEFYRKDKTE
;
A
#
# COMPACT_ATOMS: atom_id res chain seq x y z
N MET A 1 -45.39 31.85 -9.22
CA MET A 1 -44.81 31.36 -10.52
C MET A 1 -43.30 31.62 -10.64
N LYS A 2 -42.76 32.82 -10.39
CA LYS A 2 -41.30 33.09 -10.52
C LYS A 2 -40.46 32.24 -9.56
N THR A 3 -40.86 32.06 -8.30
CA THR A 3 -40.16 31.27 -7.27
C THR A 3 -40.13 29.79 -7.61
N ILE A 4 -41.21 29.21 -8.15
CA ILE A 4 -41.26 27.79 -8.55
C ILE A 4 -40.36 27.56 -9.76
N LYS A 5 -40.30 28.49 -10.72
CA LYS A 5 -39.39 28.41 -11.87
C LYS A 5 -37.94 28.51 -11.43
N ALA A 6 -37.61 29.43 -10.49
CA ALA A 6 -36.25 29.54 -9.94
C ALA A 6 -35.83 28.25 -9.21
N PHE A 7 -36.72 27.68 -8.39
CA PHE A 7 -36.47 26.42 -7.71
C PHE A 7 -36.24 25.24 -8.70
N ALA A 8 -37.08 25.13 -9.74
CA ALA A 8 -36.93 24.11 -10.76
C ALA A 8 -35.60 24.24 -11.55
N VAL A 9 -35.20 25.48 -11.86
CA VAL A 9 -33.92 25.76 -12.53
C VAL A 9 -32.74 25.41 -11.60
N SER A 10 -32.80 25.77 -10.32
CA SER A 10 -31.76 25.41 -9.34
C SER A 10 -31.63 23.89 -9.21
N LEU A 11 -32.74 23.16 -9.15
CA LEU A 11 -32.75 21.71 -9.06
C LEU A 11 -32.16 21.06 -10.31
N LEU A 12 -32.49 21.57 -11.50
CA LEU A 12 -31.93 21.11 -12.77
C LEU A 12 -30.42 21.37 -12.82
N LEU A 13 -29.95 22.55 -12.45
CA LEU A 13 -28.52 22.87 -12.40
C LEU A 13 -27.78 21.97 -11.42
N CYS A 14 -28.36 21.73 -10.23
CA CYS A 14 -27.79 20.80 -9.25
C CYS A 14 -27.68 19.38 -9.84
N ALA A 15 -28.74 18.89 -10.48
CA ALA A 15 -28.73 17.56 -11.14
C ALA A 15 -27.68 17.48 -12.25
N LEU A 16 -27.59 18.50 -13.11
CA LEU A 16 -26.57 18.56 -14.17
C LEU A 16 -25.16 18.62 -13.61
N THR A 17 -24.94 19.35 -12.50
CA THR A 17 -23.65 19.38 -11.83
C THR A 17 -23.28 18.02 -11.28
N ILE A 18 -24.20 17.33 -10.60
CA ILE A 18 -23.98 15.99 -10.06
C ILE A 18 -23.65 14.99 -11.19
N VAL A 19 -24.44 15.02 -12.28
CA VAL A 19 -24.18 14.16 -13.46
C VAL A 19 -22.82 14.50 -14.08
N GLY A 20 -22.50 15.78 -14.23
CA GLY A 20 -21.19 16.20 -14.75
C GLY A 20 -20.01 15.73 -13.88
N LEU A 21 -20.14 15.86 -12.57
CA LEU A 21 -19.16 15.37 -11.62
C LEU A 21 -19.04 13.83 -11.66
N HIS A 22 -20.15 13.12 -11.69
CA HIS A 22 -20.17 11.65 -11.84
C HIS A 22 -19.46 11.19 -13.12
N LEU A 23 -19.78 11.79 -14.26
CA LEU A 23 -19.14 11.46 -15.53
C LEU A 23 -17.64 11.81 -15.53
N TYR A 24 -17.25 12.86 -14.83
CA TYR A 24 -15.85 13.27 -14.73
C TYR A 24 -15.06 12.35 -13.78
N SER A 25 -15.56 12.10 -12.58
CA SER A 25 -14.93 11.20 -11.60
C SER A 25 -14.91 9.74 -12.09
N GLY A 26 -15.95 9.33 -12.80
CA GLY A 26 -16.06 8.00 -13.39
C GLY A 26 -15.05 7.67 -14.49
N ARG A 27 -14.30 8.67 -15.03
CA ARG A 27 -13.22 8.41 -15.98
C ARG A 27 -12.07 7.64 -15.34
N GLY A 28 -11.82 7.82 -14.03
CA GLY A 28 -10.75 7.16 -13.28
C GLY A 28 -9.36 7.63 -13.71
N PHE A 29 -8.37 6.95 -13.20
CA PHE A 29 -6.97 7.16 -13.53
C PHE A 29 -6.39 5.90 -14.18
N SER A 30 -5.49 6.08 -15.13
CA SER A 30 -4.64 5.03 -15.68
C SER A 30 -3.46 4.79 -14.72
N ALA A 31 -2.85 3.59 -14.77
CA ALA A 31 -1.60 3.32 -14.07
C ALA A 31 -0.42 4.14 -14.62
N GLU A 32 -0.55 4.58 -15.88
CA GLU A 32 0.50 5.33 -16.56
C GLU A 32 0.87 6.64 -15.86
N GLY A 33 2.16 6.97 -15.87
CA GLY A 33 2.70 8.22 -15.39
C GLY A 33 2.59 8.41 -13.88
N LYS A 34 2.42 9.67 -13.45
CA LYS A 34 2.47 10.04 -12.03
C LYS A 34 1.28 9.51 -11.21
N ALA A 35 0.17 9.15 -11.83
CA ALA A 35 -0.99 8.65 -11.09
C ALA A 35 -0.70 7.29 -10.44
N GLY A 36 0.06 6.42 -11.09
CA GLY A 36 0.46 5.12 -10.54
C GLY A 36 1.30 5.27 -9.27
N THR A 37 2.38 6.03 -9.33
CA THR A 37 3.30 6.23 -8.20
C THR A 37 2.85 7.29 -7.19
N TRP A 38 1.72 7.96 -7.42
CA TRP A 38 1.15 8.92 -6.48
C TRP A 38 0.71 8.23 -5.19
N VAL A 39 1.33 8.62 -4.07
CA VAL A 39 1.02 8.11 -2.73
C VAL A 39 -0.09 8.94 -2.11
N SER A 40 -1.30 8.39 -2.07
CA SER A 40 -2.52 9.03 -1.59
C SER A 40 -3.43 8.06 -0.87
N ASP A 41 -3.99 8.47 0.28
CA ASP A 41 -5.03 7.71 0.98
C ASP A 41 -6.29 7.59 0.13
N ALA A 42 -6.67 8.65 -0.59
CA ALA A 42 -7.86 8.63 -1.44
C ALA A 42 -7.75 7.56 -2.52
N LYS A 43 -6.59 7.50 -3.22
CA LYS A 43 -6.32 6.47 -4.23
C LYS A 43 -6.30 5.07 -3.61
N SER A 44 -5.54 4.90 -2.53
CA SER A 44 -5.36 3.59 -1.87
C SER A 44 -6.62 3.06 -1.21
N GLN A 45 -7.64 3.89 -0.97
CA GLN A 45 -8.93 3.52 -0.39
C GLN A 45 -10.07 3.47 -1.42
N SER A 46 -9.78 3.67 -2.70
CA SER A 46 -10.79 3.62 -3.76
C SER A 46 -10.63 2.38 -4.61
N GLY A 47 -11.34 1.32 -4.24
CA GLY A 47 -11.36 0.07 -4.99
C GLY A 47 -11.78 0.27 -6.45
N SER A 48 -12.74 1.14 -6.70
CA SER A 48 -13.20 1.48 -8.07
C SER A 48 -12.12 2.17 -8.91
N THR A 49 -11.28 3.03 -8.32
CA THR A 49 -10.12 3.64 -8.98
C THR A 49 -9.05 2.58 -9.26
N LEU A 50 -8.68 1.80 -8.25
CA LEU A 50 -7.64 0.78 -8.38
C LEU A 50 -8.01 -0.30 -9.41
N LYS A 51 -9.27 -0.74 -9.46
CA LYS A 51 -9.77 -1.71 -10.46
C LYS A 51 -9.53 -1.24 -11.90
N LYS A 52 -9.67 0.06 -12.16
CA LYS A 52 -9.39 0.62 -13.50
C LYS A 52 -7.90 0.64 -13.81
N MET A 53 -7.06 0.95 -12.79
CA MET A 53 -5.62 1.00 -12.96
C MET A 53 -5.01 -0.38 -13.18
N VAL A 54 -5.45 -1.40 -12.43
CA VAL A 54 -4.92 -2.77 -12.53
C VAL A 54 -5.37 -3.53 -13.78
N ALA A 55 -6.33 -3.00 -14.52
CA ALA A 55 -6.78 -3.58 -15.78
C ALA A 55 -5.78 -3.43 -16.93
N ASP A 56 -4.73 -2.63 -16.75
CA ASP A 56 -3.62 -2.49 -17.70
C ASP A 56 -2.65 -3.67 -17.54
N GLU A 57 -2.21 -4.27 -18.66
CA GLU A 57 -1.28 -5.41 -18.66
C GLU A 57 0.13 -5.06 -18.14
N ASN A 58 0.51 -3.78 -18.21
CA ASN A 58 1.78 -3.29 -17.70
C ASN A 58 1.71 -2.82 -16.24
N ALA A 59 0.51 -2.76 -15.68
CA ALA A 59 0.32 -2.32 -14.30
C ALA A 59 0.83 -3.36 -13.31
N LEU A 60 1.62 -2.92 -12.31
CA LEU A 60 2.09 -3.75 -11.20
C LEU A 60 1.65 -3.14 -9.88
N LEU A 61 0.84 -3.89 -9.11
CA LEU A 61 0.50 -3.50 -7.74
C LEU A 61 1.74 -3.59 -6.83
N ILE A 62 2.07 -2.50 -6.16
CA ILE A 62 3.16 -2.41 -5.19
C ILE A 62 2.58 -1.91 -3.88
N PHE A 63 2.44 -2.82 -2.92
CA PHE A 63 1.94 -2.57 -1.59
C PHE A 63 3.08 -2.21 -0.65
N GLY A 64 2.90 -1.16 0.15
CA GLY A 64 3.88 -0.71 1.10
C GLY A 64 3.31 0.33 2.07
N SER A 65 4.18 0.99 2.82
CA SER A 65 3.82 1.97 3.84
C SER A 65 4.48 3.33 3.55
N SER A 66 5.16 3.89 4.55
CA SER A 66 5.84 5.19 4.42
C SER A 66 6.99 5.18 3.41
N GLU A 67 7.66 4.04 3.22
CA GLU A 67 8.75 3.87 2.25
C GLU A 67 8.33 4.20 0.81
N LEU A 68 7.06 4.05 0.46
CA LEU A 68 6.54 4.43 -0.86
C LEU A 68 6.64 5.94 -1.15
N ARG A 69 6.84 6.77 -0.12
CA ARG A 69 6.96 8.23 -0.24
C ARG A 69 8.38 8.73 -0.01
N HIS A 70 9.18 7.99 0.75
CA HIS A 70 10.57 8.35 1.01
C HIS A 70 11.40 8.33 -0.27
N GLY A 71 12.19 9.36 -0.49
CA GLY A 71 12.97 9.53 -1.72
C GLY A 71 12.18 9.95 -2.95
N GLN A 72 10.86 10.21 -2.84
CA GLN A 72 10.04 10.67 -3.96
C GLN A 72 10.61 11.97 -4.59
N GLY A 73 10.70 12.01 -5.90
CA GLY A 73 11.32 13.11 -6.64
C GLY A 73 12.86 13.08 -6.66
N SER A 74 13.52 12.11 -5.99
CA SER A 74 14.92 11.81 -6.22
C SER A 74 15.09 11.06 -7.53
N GLY A 75 16.27 11.09 -8.12
CA GLY A 75 16.56 10.31 -9.31
C GLY A 75 16.57 8.79 -9.09
N PHE A 76 16.28 8.28 -7.87
CA PHE A 76 16.42 6.89 -7.45
C PHE A 76 15.11 6.28 -6.96
N HIS A 77 14.07 7.07 -6.81
CA HIS A 77 12.74 6.56 -6.45
C HIS A 77 12.04 5.98 -7.69
N GLY A 78 11.14 5.02 -7.48
CA GLY A 78 10.43 4.36 -8.56
C GLY A 78 9.59 5.28 -9.45
N ASP A 79 9.14 6.44 -8.94
CA ASP A 79 8.44 7.45 -9.74
C ASP A 79 9.30 8.06 -10.87
N THR A 80 10.62 8.01 -10.70
CA THR A 80 11.60 8.46 -11.71
C THR A 80 12.21 7.30 -12.46
N ILE A 81 12.57 6.20 -11.76
CA ILE A 81 13.22 5.04 -12.38
C ILE A 81 12.32 4.38 -13.42
N PHE A 82 11.03 4.20 -13.09
CA PHE A 82 10.08 3.51 -13.96
C PHE A 82 9.33 4.45 -14.93
N ASP A 83 9.52 5.77 -14.84
CA ASP A 83 8.90 6.68 -15.78
C ASP A 83 9.40 6.40 -17.21
N GLY A 84 8.48 6.00 -18.09
CA GLY A 84 8.78 5.58 -19.47
C GLY A 84 9.33 4.16 -19.62
N ALA A 85 9.40 3.34 -18.55
CA ALA A 85 9.68 1.90 -18.64
C ALA A 85 8.47 1.13 -19.23
N ASP A 86 8.66 -0.19 -19.43
CA ASP A 86 7.62 -1.12 -19.84
C ASP A 86 6.76 -1.65 -18.66
N MET A 87 6.87 -1.02 -17.51
CA MET A 87 6.14 -1.30 -16.29
C MET A 87 5.48 -0.03 -15.76
N ASP A 88 4.23 -0.12 -15.36
CA ASP A 88 3.46 0.96 -14.75
C ASP A 88 3.18 0.62 -13.27
N PRO A 89 4.02 1.08 -12.31
CA PRO A 89 3.83 0.78 -10.90
C PRO A 89 2.59 1.46 -10.35
N ILE A 90 1.79 0.73 -9.59
CA ILE A 90 0.67 1.25 -8.81
C ILE A 90 1.01 1.15 -7.33
N TYR A 91 1.42 2.26 -6.73
CA TYR A 91 1.70 2.34 -5.30
C TYR A 91 0.40 2.35 -4.49
N VAL A 92 0.25 1.37 -3.61
CA VAL A 92 -0.89 1.22 -2.70
C VAL A 92 -0.39 1.23 -1.27
N GLY A 93 -0.74 2.26 -0.54
CA GLY A 93 -0.36 2.44 0.85
C GLY A 93 0.21 3.83 1.14
N LYS A 94 0.44 4.05 2.42
CA LYS A 94 0.98 5.27 3.03
C LYS A 94 1.40 4.92 4.46
N ALA A 95 2.04 5.85 5.16
CA ALA A 95 2.45 5.64 6.55
C ALA A 95 1.32 5.05 7.42
N GLY A 96 1.58 3.88 8.02
CA GLY A 96 0.65 3.14 8.87
C GLY A 96 -0.17 2.05 8.16
N TYR A 97 -0.04 1.91 6.85
CA TYR A 97 -0.57 0.74 6.13
C TYR A 97 0.30 -0.49 6.44
N GLN A 98 -0.32 -1.64 6.63
CA GLN A 98 0.33 -2.91 6.92
C GLN A 98 -0.42 -4.07 6.22
N SER A 99 0.05 -5.32 6.40
CA SER A 99 -0.41 -6.49 5.64
C SER A 99 -1.93 -6.68 5.62
N LEU A 100 -2.63 -6.49 6.74
CA LEU A 100 -4.09 -6.65 6.78
C LEU A 100 -4.83 -5.65 5.87
N THR A 101 -4.40 -4.38 5.86
CA THR A 101 -4.98 -3.37 4.98
C THR A 101 -4.76 -3.76 3.51
N HIS A 102 -3.53 -4.19 3.20
CA HIS A 102 -3.16 -4.62 1.85
C HIS A 102 -3.91 -5.88 1.41
N ALA A 103 -4.15 -6.82 2.33
CA ALA A 103 -4.98 -8.01 2.09
C ALA A 103 -6.41 -7.63 1.70
N ILE A 104 -7.04 -6.68 2.42
CA ILE A 104 -8.38 -6.19 2.10
C ILE A 104 -8.42 -5.54 0.71
N THR A 105 -7.46 -4.67 0.40
CA THR A 105 -7.38 -4.02 -0.90
C THR A 105 -7.15 -5.04 -2.02
N LEU A 106 -6.22 -5.98 -1.85
CA LEU A 106 -5.94 -7.00 -2.85
C LEU A 106 -7.16 -7.89 -3.11
N GLY A 107 -7.85 -8.36 -2.07
CA GLY A 107 -9.08 -9.15 -2.21
C GLY A 107 -10.25 -8.38 -2.83
N ALA A 108 -10.18 -7.03 -2.81
CA ALA A 108 -11.16 -6.19 -3.49
C ALA A 108 -10.88 -6.02 -4.99
N VAL A 109 -9.62 -6.02 -5.42
CA VAL A 109 -9.23 -5.61 -6.79
C VAL A 109 -8.47 -6.66 -7.58
N GLY A 110 -7.95 -7.70 -6.91
CA GLY A 110 -7.02 -8.69 -7.50
C GLY A 110 -7.61 -9.48 -8.66
N SER A 111 -8.90 -9.79 -8.61
CA SER A 111 -9.60 -10.49 -9.71
C SER A 111 -9.51 -9.73 -11.04
N GLN A 112 -9.45 -8.38 -11.00
CA GLN A 112 -9.33 -7.51 -12.16
C GLN A 112 -7.89 -7.22 -12.59
N ALA A 113 -6.88 -7.63 -11.81
CA ALA A 113 -5.48 -7.41 -12.17
C ALA A 113 -5.10 -8.20 -13.43
N ALA A 114 -4.81 -7.49 -14.52
CA ALA A 114 -4.45 -8.10 -15.79
C ALA A 114 -3.10 -8.80 -15.74
N ASN A 115 -2.12 -8.20 -15.04
CA ASN A 115 -0.76 -8.73 -14.91
C ASN A 115 -0.64 -9.93 -13.96
N LYS A 116 -1.61 -10.19 -13.08
CA LYS A 116 -1.54 -11.29 -12.10
C LYS A 116 -0.24 -11.34 -11.26
N LYS A 117 0.42 -10.20 -11.06
CA LYS A 117 1.58 -10.02 -10.18
C LYS A 117 1.34 -8.91 -9.17
N ALA A 118 1.92 -9.06 -7.98
CA ALA A 118 1.89 -8.04 -6.94
C ALA A 118 3.19 -8.04 -6.13
N VAL A 119 3.55 -6.91 -5.55
CA VAL A 119 4.70 -6.78 -4.64
C VAL A 119 4.21 -6.34 -3.28
N LEU A 120 4.69 -6.97 -2.21
CA LEU A 120 4.52 -6.52 -0.85
C LEU A 120 5.89 -6.16 -0.25
N ILE A 121 6.08 -4.89 0.07
CA ILE A 121 7.27 -4.40 0.75
C ILE A 121 7.03 -4.55 2.25
N VAL A 122 7.74 -5.49 2.88
CA VAL A 122 7.63 -5.79 4.29
C VAL A 122 8.64 -4.97 5.08
N SER A 123 8.14 -4.02 5.87
CA SER A 123 8.97 -3.21 6.76
C SER A 123 9.05 -3.84 8.16
N PRO A 124 10.25 -4.08 8.69
CA PRO A 124 10.43 -4.68 10.00
C PRO A 124 9.70 -3.96 11.13
N GLN A 125 9.53 -2.66 11.03
CA GLN A 125 8.86 -1.83 12.05
C GLN A 125 7.35 -2.13 12.24
N TRP A 126 6.73 -2.96 11.38
CA TRP A 126 5.33 -3.36 11.52
C TRP A 126 5.12 -4.39 12.64
N PHE A 127 6.12 -5.23 12.92
CA PHE A 127 6.03 -6.45 13.73
C PHE A 127 6.13 -6.18 15.23
N LYS A 128 5.24 -5.33 15.72
CA LYS A 128 5.06 -5.08 17.17
C LYS A 128 4.05 -6.06 17.74
N GLU A 129 4.03 -6.23 19.07
CA GLU A 129 3.20 -7.20 19.78
C GLU A 129 1.74 -7.24 19.31
N ASN A 130 1.12 -6.09 19.14
CA ASN A 130 -0.28 -5.99 18.71
C ASN A 130 -0.47 -5.80 17.18
N GLY A 131 0.60 -5.86 16.39
CA GLY A 131 0.58 -5.54 14.96
C GLY A 131 0.17 -4.09 14.69
N VAL A 132 -0.73 -3.87 13.76
CA VAL A 132 -1.21 -2.55 13.38
C VAL A 132 -1.97 -1.86 14.51
N LYS A 133 -1.69 -0.56 14.72
CA LYS A 133 -2.43 0.25 15.70
C LYS A 133 -3.85 0.56 15.18
N SER A 134 -4.86 0.47 16.05
CA SER A 134 -6.26 0.77 15.71
C SER A 134 -6.42 2.09 14.97
N THR A 135 -5.83 3.17 15.47
CA THR A 135 -5.94 4.51 14.84
C THR A 135 -5.31 4.58 13.45
N ALA A 136 -4.20 3.88 13.21
CA ALA A 136 -3.57 3.81 11.90
C ALA A 136 -4.41 2.96 10.94
N PHE A 137 -4.92 1.83 11.42
CA PHE A 137 -5.79 0.96 10.64
C PHE A 137 -7.12 1.66 10.28
N GLU A 138 -7.76 2.34 11.22
CA GLU A 138 -8.99 3.11 10.97
C GLU A 138 -8.78 4.19 9.90
N ALA A 139 -7.62 4.87 9.90
CA ALA A 139 -7.29 5.86 8.89
C ALA A 139 -7.06 5.25 7.50
N ALA A 140 -6.57 4.01 7.44
CA ALA A 140 -6.27 3.27 6.23
C ALA A 140 -7.46 2.46 5.69
N PHE A 141 -8.44 2.15 6.53
CA PHE A 141 -9.54 1.25 6.20
C PHE A 141 -10.51 1.83 5.16
N SER A 142 -10.77 1.06 4.12
CA SER A 142 -11.76 1.34 3.09
C SER A 142 -12.97 0.42 3.23
N GLU A 143 -14.14 0.99 3.56
CA GLU A 143 -15.39 0.21 3.58
C GLU A 143 -15.80 -0.26 2.17
N GLU A 144 -15.51 0.52 1.14
CA GLU A 144 -15.73 0.13 -0.26
C GLU A 144 -14.97 -1.15 -0.62
N GLU A 145 -13.68 -1.20 -0.29
CA GLU A 145 -12.83 -2.36 -0.57
C GLU A 145 -13.20 -3.56 0.29
N TYR A 146 -13.52 -3.33 1.55
CA TYR A 146 -13.98 -4.41 2.43
C TYR A 146 -15.29 -5.04 1.92
N ILE A 147 -16.25 -4.24 1.44
CA ILE A 147 -17.47 -4.76 0.81
C ILE A 147 -17.13 -5.56 -0.45
N ALA A 148 -16.25 -5.04 -1.30
CA ALA A 148 -15.83 -5.74 -2.51
C ALA A 148 -15.15 -7.08 -2.20
N LEU A 149 -14.32 -7.16 -1.16
CA LEU A 149 -13.73 -8.40 -0.67
C LEU A 149 -14.79 -9.38 -0.16
N LEU A 150 -15.78 -8.91 0.61
CA LEU A 150 -16.87 -9.78 1.10
C LEU A 150 -17.69 -10.39 -0.03
N GLU A 151 -17.97 -9.62 -1.09
CA GLU A 151 -18.70 -10.07 -2.28
C GLU A 151 -17.85 -10.90 -3.24
N ASN A 152 -16.52 -10.90 -3.10
CA ASN A 152 -15.63 -11.62 -3.99
C ASN A 152 -15.81 -13.15 -3.82
N PRO A 153 -16.28 -13.88 -4.86
CA PRO A 153 -16.50 -15.31 -4.76
C PRO A 153 -15.21 -16.14 -4.76
N ASP A 154 -14.10 -15.56 -5.24
CA ASP A 154 -12.80 -16.25 -5.31
C ASP A 154 -12.13 -16.32 -3.93
N ILE A 155 -12.49 -15.42 -3.00
CA ILE A 155 -11.97 -15.40 -1.64
C ILE A 155 -12.74 -16.37 -0.77
N SER A 156 -12.02 -17.30 -0.12
CA SER A 156 -12.57 -18.32 0.74
C SER A 156 -13.27 -17.75 1.98
N GLN A 157 -14.22 -18.51 2.53
CA GLN A 157 -14.88 -18.14 3.78
C GLN A 157 -13.90 -18.09 4.94
N GLU A 158 -12.89 -18.96 4.98
CA GLU A 158 -11.84 -18.99 6.00
C GLU A 158 -11.05 -17.67 6.03
N THR A 159 -10.62 -17.19 4.86
CA THR A 159 -9.91 -15.90 4.72
C THR A 159 -10.81 -14.73 5.14
N LYS A 160 -12.08 -14.71 4.73
CA LYS A 160 -13.05 -13.71 5.16
C LYS A 160 -13.27 -13.72 6.68
N ASP A 161 -13.35 -14.89 7.29
CA ASP A 161 -13.56 -15.03 8.74
C ASP A 161 -12.33 -14.61 9.53
N TYR A 162 -11.12 -14.89 9.05
CA TYR A 162 -9.89 -14.37 9.63
C TYR A 162 -9.91 -12.83 9.65
N ILE A 163 -10.15 -12.20 8.50
CA ILE A 163 -10.23 -10.73 8.38
C ILE A 163 -11.29 -10.18 9.33
N ASN A 164 -12.47 -10.77 9.36
CA ASN A 164 -13.56 -10.35 10.23
C ASN A 164 -13.17 -10.40 11.72
N GLY A 165 -12.50 -11.45 12.15
CA GLY A 165 -11.97 -11.59 13.52
C GLY A 165 -10.93 -10.51 13.84
N ARG A 166 -10.03 -10.24 12.91
CA ARG A 166 -9.02 -9.17 13.05
C ARG A 166 -9.69 -7.78 13.17
N LEU A 167 -10.66 -7.48 12.31
CA LEU A 167 -11.40 -6.21 12.34
C LEU A 167 -12.14 -6.02 13.67
N GLN A 168 -12.79 -7.05 14.21
CA GLN A 168 -13.44 -6.99 15.51
C GLN A 168 -12.47 -6.63 16.64
N ASN A 169 -11.27 -7.22 16.62
CA ASN A 169 -10.25 -6.95 17.64
C ASN A 169 -9.65 -5.55 17.50
N ILE A 170 -9.28 -5.14 16.28
CA ILE A 170 -8.63 -3.83 16.05
C ILE A 170 -9.59 -2.67 16.31
N MET A 171 -10.87 -2.83 15.99
CA MET A 171 -11.89 -1.79 16.09
C MET A 171 -12.73 -1.87 17.37
N ALA A 172 -12.37 -2.73 18.33
CA ALA A 172 -13.15 -2.97 19.54
C ALA A 172 -13.48 -1.70 20.34
N ASP A 173 -12.57 -0.75 20.36
CA ASP A 173 -12.72 0.54 21.06
C ASP A 173 -13.44 1.63 20.22
N ASN A 174 -13.78 1.33 18.96
CA ASN A 174 -14.49 2.26 18.07
C ASN A 174 -15.87 1.70 17.67
N GLU A 175 -16.89 2.02 18.46
CA GLU A 175 -18.26 1.52 18.28
C GLU A 175 -18.81 1.83 16.87
N ASN A 176 -18.54 3.02 16.34
CA ASN A 176 -19.03 3.42 15.00
C ASN A 176 -18.42 2.53 13.90
N MET A 177 -17.10 2.30 13.94
CA MET A 177 -16.43 1.46 12.96
C MET A 177 -16.86 -0.01 13.11
N SER A 178 -16.97 -0.50 14.34
CA SER A 178 -17.46 -1.86 14.63
C SER A 178 -18.87 -2.10 14.07
N GLU A 179 -19.76 -1.13 14.23
CA GLU A 179 -21.11 -1.22 13.67
C GLU A 179 -21.13 -1.21 12.13
N ARG A 180 -20.27 -0.37 11.50
CA ARG A 180 -20.15 -0.32 10.03
C ARG A 180 -19.65 -1.65 9.48
N VAL A 181 -18.62 -2.23 10.08
CA VAL A 181 -18.08 -3.54 9.70
C VAL A 181 -19.13 -4.63 9.88
N LYS A 182 -19.83 -4.66 11.02
CA LYS A 182 -20.92 -5.61 11.28
C LYS A 182 -22.01 -5.51 10.23
N LYS A 183 -22.45 -4.29 9.92
CA LYS A 183 -23.49 -4.04 8.91
C LYS A 183 -23.06 -4.43 7.51
N ALA A 184 -21.80 -4.17 7.15
CA ALA A 184 -21.25 -4.61 5.87
C ALA A 184 -21.29 -6.15 5.74
N ARG A 185 -20.91 -6.88 6.79
CA ARG A 185 -21.01 -8.35 6.82
C ARG A 185 -22.47 -8.83 6.66
N GLU A 186 -23.38 -8.23 7.40
CA GLU A 186 -24.81 -8.61 7.33
C GLU A 186 -25.41 -8.41 5.94
N TRP A 187 -24.98 -7.37 5.22
CA TRP A 187 -25.53 -7.00 3.93
C TRP A 187 -24.85 -7.65 2.74
N TYR A 188 -23.54 -7.87 2.79
CA TYR A 188 -22.74 -8.19 1.61
C TYR A 188 -22.02 -9.54 1.69
N GLN A 189 -21.82 -10.11 2.89
CA GLN A 189 -21.22 -11.43 2.96
C GLN A 189 -22.24 -12.50 2.54
N PRO A 190 -21.93 -13.35 1.55
CA PRO A 190 -22.81 -14.44 1.13
C PRO A 190 -23.17 -15.33 2.34
N LYS A 191 -24.46 -15.67 2.47
CA LYS A 191 -24.93 -16.56 3.50
C LYS A 191 -25.11 -17.95 2.90
N ASP A 192 -24.78 -19.00 3.65
CA ASP A 192 -25.08 -20.38 3.23
C ASP A 192 -26.57 -20.55 2.97
N ASP A 193 -26.90 -21.08 1.79
CA ASP A 193 -28.26 -21.17 1.26
C ASP A 193 -29.28 -21.92 2.17
N ASN A 194 -28.80 -22.62 3.19
CA ASN A 194 -29.63 -23.53 3.97
C ASN A 194 -30.10 -23.03 5.35
N THR A 195 -29.62 -21.89 5.85
CA THR A 195 -29.83 -21.51 7.26
C THR A 195 -30.17 -20.06 7.54
N ALA A 196 -30.07 -19.14 6.60
CA ALA A 196 -30.30 -17.74 6.85
C ALA A 196 -31.42 -17.14 5.99
N GLU A 197 -32.31 -16.36 6.59
CA GLU A 197 -33.28 -15.54 5.86
C GLU A 197 -32.49 -14.58 4.94
N GLN A 198 -32.81 -14.63 3.65
CA GLN A 198 -32.28 -13.67 2.67
C GLN A 198 -32.79 -12.27 3.02
N PRO A 199 -31.97 -11.22 2.88
CA PRO A 199 -32.42 -9.87 3.12
C PRO A 199 -33.63 -9.53 2.24
N GLY A 200 -34.62 -8.88 2.83
CA GLY A 200 -35.80 -8.46 2.08
C GLY A 200 -35.44 -7.51 0.94
N TRP A 201 -36.27 -7.48 -0.12
CA TRP A 201 -36.03 -6.60 -1.31
C TRP A 201 -35.64 -5.16 -0.96
N LEU A 202 -36.27 -4.59 0.07
CA LEU A 202 -35.99 -3.21 0.49
C LEU A 202 -34.61 -3.06 1.11
N GLU A 203 -34.15 -4.05 1.87
CA GLU A 203 -32.82 -4.07 2.47
C GLU A 203 -31.74 -4.22 1.41
N GLN A 204 -31.98 -5.09 0.42
CA GLN A 204 -31.08 -5.22 -0.73
C GLN A 204 -30.94 -3.89 -1.48
N LYS A 205 -32.06 -3.17 -1.73
CA LYS A 205 -31.99 -1.86 -2.37
C LYS A 205 -31.28 -0.80 -1.56
N LYS A 206 -31.36 -0.85 -0.24
CA LYS A 206 -30.56 0.03 0.64
C LYS A 206 -29.09 -0.30 0.56
N ALA A 207 -28.71 -1.58 0.53
CA ALA A 207 -27.34 -2.04 0.37
C ALA A 207 -26.76 -1.60 -0.99
N ASP A 208 -27.48 -1.86 -2.08
CA ASP A 208 -27.09 -1.42 -3.43
C ASP A 208 -26.82 0.11 -3.47
N PHE A 209 -27.75 0.89 -2.90
CA PHE A 209 -27.61 2.35 -2.85
C PHE A 209 -26.44 2.82 -1.98
N HIS A 210 -26.23 2.16 -0.85
CA HIS A 210 -25.09 2.45 0.04
C HIS A 210 -23.74 2.22 -0.69
N LYS A 211 -23.62 1.10 -1.41
CA LYS A 211 -22.43 0.79 -2.19
C LYS A 211 -22.14 1.87 -3.24
N VAL A 212 -23.16 2.26 -4.02
CA VAL A 212 -23.02 3.33 -5.00
C VAL A 212 -22.57 4.65 -4.36
N LEU A 213 -23.13 4.99 -3.20
CA LEU A 213 -22.71 6.22 -2.50
C LEU A 213 -21.25 6.17 -2.01
N LEU A 214 -20.77 5.01 -1.55
CA LEU A 214 -19.37 4.83 -1.14
C LEU A 214 -18.43 4.99 -2.33
N GLU A 215 -18.71 4.33 -3.44
CA GLU A 215 -17.93 4.44 -4.68
C GLU A 215 -17.87 5.89 -5.18
N GLU A 216 -19.01 6.58 -5.27
CA GLU A 216 -19.07 7.97 -5.70
C GLU A 216 -18.28 8.90 -4.77
N LYS A 217 -18.46 8.75 -3.45
CA LYS A 217 -17.71 9.52 -2.45
C LYS A 217 -16.21 9.35 -2.62
N ASN A 218 -15.73 8.11 -2.81
CA ASN A 218 -14.31 7.83 -2.95
C ASN A 218 -13.78 8.36 -4.29
N ASN A 219 -14.50 8.18 -5.38
CA ASN A 219 -14.14 8.74 -6.68
C ASN A 219 -14.00 10.27 -6.64
N TYR A 220 -14.92 10.98 -5.95
CA TYR A 220 -14.81 12.44 -5.77
C TYR A 220 -13.62 12.82 -4.90
N LYS A 221 -13.31 12.04 -3.84
CA LYS A 221 -12.15 12.26 -2.99
C LYS A 221 -10.84 12.13 -3.78
N VAL A 222 -10.71 11.04 -4.57
CA VAL A 222 -9.54 10.83 -5.45
C VAL A 222 -9.38 11.98 -6.44
N MET A 223 -10.47 12.38 -7.11
CA MET A 223 -10.44 13.48 -8.06
C MET A 223 -10.00 14.79 -7.42
N ALA A 224 -10.55 15.12 -6.23
CA ALA A 224 -10.22 16.36 -5.53
C ALA A 224 -8.75 16.40 -5.09
N GLU A 225 -8.23 15.32 -4.51
CA GLU A 225 -6.83 15.22 -4.12
C GLU A 225 -5.91 15.26 -5.35
N ALA A 226 -6.23 14.54 -6.41
CA ALA A 226 -5.44 14.56 -7.64
C ALA A 226 -5.35 15.96 -8.26
N LEU A 227 -6.44 16.72 -8.25
CA LEU A 227 -6.43 18.11 -8.72
C LEU A 227 -5.56 19.01 -7.84
N MET A 228 -5.62 18.85 -6.52
CA MET A 228 -4.80 19.62 -5.59
C MET A 228 -3.30 19.29 -5.74
N ASP A 229 -2.98 18.02 -5.96
CA ASP A 229 -1.60 17.54 -6.09
C ASP A 229 -1.06 17.64 -7.54
N GLY A 230 -1.86 18.14 -8.48
CA GLY A 230 -1.48 18.29 -9.87
C GLY A 230 -1.22 16.96 -10.60
N ILE A 231 -1.91 15.90 -10.17
CA ILE A 231 -1.79 14.57 -10.77
C ILE A 231 -2.53 14.53 -12.11
N SER A 232 -1.83 14.04 -13.13
CA SER A 232 -2.37 13.85 -14.47
C SER A 232 -2.14 12.41 -14.96
N ASN A 233 -3.01 11.95 -15.86
CA ASN A 233 -2.91 10.62 -16.49
C ASN A 233 -1.90 10.57 -17.65
N HIS A 234 -1.03 11.56 -17.79
CA HIS A 234 -0.11 11.62 -18.92
C HIS A 234 1.30 11.28 -18.47
N ARG A 235 1.94 10.36 -19.18
CA ARG A 235 3.41 10.21 -19.13
C ARG A 235 4.06 11.54 -19.50
N SER A 236 5.13 11.88 -18.81
CA SER A 236 5.98 12.98 -19.25
C SER A 236 6.55 12.65 -20.63
N LYS A 237 6.35 13.52 -21.61
CA LYS A 237 6.91 13.34 -22.95
C LYS A 237 8.42 13.49 -23.02
N GLU A 238 9.06 13.93 -21.93
CA GLU A 238 10.46 14.31 -21.88
C GLU A 238 11.37 13.29 -21.19
N SER A 239 10.83 12.31 -20.49
CA SER A 239 11.63 11.29 -19.82
C SER A 239 11.72 10.04 -20.70
N GLY A 240 12.85 9.87 -21.36
CA GLY A 240 13.26 8.51 -21.74
C GLY A 240 13.49 7.72 -20.45
N ALA A 241 13.02 6.47 -20.38
CA ALA A 241 13.15 5.64 -19.19
C ALA A 241 14.59 5.70 -18.66
N LYS A 242 14.75 6.02 -17.38
CA LYS A 242 16.09 6.08 -16.77
C LYS A 242 16.79 4.73 -16.89
N LEU A 243 16.03 3.63 -16.83
CA LEU A 243 16.51 2.27 -17.07
C LEU A 243 17.00 2.00 -18.51
N SER A 244 16.61 2.80 -19.51
CA SER A 244 17.19 2.70 -20.87
C SER A 244 18.50 3.45 -21.02
N GLN A 245 18.84 4.31 -20.05
CA GLN A 245 20.00 5.21 -20.08
C GLN A 245 21.10 4.80 -19.12
N ALA A 246 20.78 4.03 -18.05
CA ALA A 246 21.71 3.61 -17.02
C ALA A 246 21.44 2.18 -16.57
N THR A 247 22.50 1.43 -16.27
CA THR A 247 22.39 0.11 -15.63
C THR A 247 22.15 0.26 -14.13
N TRP A 248 21.66 -0.80 -13.48
CA TRP A 248 21.51 -0.83 -12.02
C TRP A 248 22.83 -0.56 -11.29
N GLU A 249 23.94 -1.07 -11.80
CA GLU A 249 25.27 -0.79 -11.24
C GLU A 249 25.66 0.68 -11.34
N GLN A 250 25.34 1.33 -12.46
CA GLN A 250 25.57 2.78 -12.61
C GLN A 250 24.70 3.59 -11.65
N LEU A 251 23.42 3.19 -11.49
CA LEU A 251 22.51 3.84 -10.54
C LEU A 251 23.00 3.69 -9.10
N ARG A 252 23.54 2.52 -8.70
CA ARG A 252 24.15 2.33 -7.37
C ARG A 252 25.34 3.25 -7.15
N LYS A 253 26.21 3.41 -8.14
CA LYS A 253 27.37 4.32 -8.04
C LYS A 253 26.96 5.79 -7.95
N GLU A 254 25.93 6.18 -8.70
CA GLU A 254 25.35 7.52 -8.58
C GLU A 254 24.72 7.74 -7.20
N ALA A 255 23.96 6.76 -6.71
CA ALA A 255 23.33 6.77 -5.38
C ALA A 255 24.38 6.85 -4.26
N GLU A 256 25.48 6.14 -4.37
CA GLU A 256 26.60 6.20 -3.43
C GLU A 256 27.26 7.58 -3.43
N THR A 257 27.51 8.15 -4.62
CA THR A 257 28.10 9.49 -4.76
C THR A 257 27.20 10.58 -4.15
N GLU A 258 25.90 10.45 -4.33
CA GLU A 258 24.94 11.40 -3.76
C GLU A 258 24.73 11.15 -2.26
N GLY A 259 24.68 9.87 -1.84
CA GLY A 259 24.57 9.45 -0.45
C GLY A 259 25.70 9.97 0.42
N HIS A 260 26.94 9.94 -0.09
CA HIS A 260 28.11 10.52 0.56
C HIS A 260 27.88 12.01 0.94
N LYS A 261 27.22 12.79 0.11
CA LYS A 261 26.90 14.19 0.41
C LYS A 261 25.84 14.37 1.49
N LEU A 262 25.01 13.34 1.71
CA LEU A 262 23.83 13.42 2.57
C LEU A 262 24.05 12.79 3.94
N SER A 263 24.99 11.85 4.11
CA SER A 263 25.05 10.95 5.29
C SER A 263 26.41 10.86 5.98
N ASP A 264 27.42 11.61 5.58
CA ASP A 264 28.78 11.48 6.14
C ASP A 264 28.99 12.09 7.54
N GLY A 265 28.02 12.81 8.04
CA GLY A 265 28.15 13.58 9.28
C GLY A 265 27.63 12.87 10.55
N ASN A 266 27.35 11.56 10.50
CA ASN A 266 26.87 10.81 11.67
C ASN A 266 27.26 9.32 11.63
N ASP A 267 27.33 8.70 12.84
CA ASP A 267 27.75 7.30 13.01
C ASP A 267 26.63 6.28 12.75
N TYR A 268 25.44 6.71 12.36
CA TYR A 268 24.26 5.85 12.18
C TYR A 268 23.89 5.60 10.71
N GLY A 269 24.69 6.12 9.78
CA GLY A 269 24.46 5.95 8.34
C GLY A 269 23.14 6.55 7.83
N MET A 270 22.57 7.53 8.55
CA MET A 270 21.34 8.23 8.22
C MET A 270 21.64 9.53 7.45
N PHE A 271 20.63 10.11 6.82
CA PHE A 271 20.78 11.47 6.32
C PHE A 271 21.08 12.45 7.44
N ASP A 272 22.11 13.27 7.29
CA ASP A 272 22.57 14.22 8.28
C ASP A 272 21.50 15.19 8.75
N SER A 273 20.63 15.61 7.84
CA SER A 273 19.51 16.49 8.15
C SER A 273 18.49 15.82 9.06
N VAL A 274 18.21 14.53 8.83
CA VAL A 274 17.30 13.70 9.64
C VAL A 274 17.93 13.40 11.00
N TYR A 275 19.21 13.01 11.02
CA TYR A 275 19.96 12.79 12.24
C TYR A 275 19.96 14.04 13.14
N LYS A 276 20.36 15.19 12.61
CA LYS A 276 20.41 16.48 13.35
C LYS A 276 19.02 16.96 13.80
N GLY A 277 18.00 16.74 12.96
CA GLY A 277 16.64 17.19 13.25
C GLY A 277 15.93 16.35 14.32
N THR A 278 16.26 15.07 14.45
CA THR A 278 15.51 14.13 15.30
C THR A 278 16.41 13.32 16.22
N TYR A 279 17.33 12.53 15.67
CA TYR A 279 18.04 11.48 16.41
C TYR A 279 19.09 12.02 17.37
N GLN A 280 19.79 13.07 17.02
CA GLN A 280 20.76 13.74 17.89
C GLN A 280 20.13 14.16 19.22
N THR A 281 18.92 14.71 19.19
CA THR A 281 18.17 15.09 20.39
C THR A 281 17.70 13.88 21.20
N LEU A 282 17.27 12.81 20.53
CA LEU A 282 16.88 11.56 21.20
C LEU A 282 18.07 10.95 21.96
N ILE A 283 19.23 10.89 21.32
CA ILE A 283 20.46 10.39 21.91
C ILE A 283 20.89 11.24 23.12
N ALA A 284 20.93 12.57 22.96
CA ALA A 284 21.32 13.49 24.03
C ALA A 284 20.40 13.40 25.26
N ASN A 285 19.12 13.05 25.07
CA ASN A 285 18.15 12.85 26.14
C ASN A 285 18.12 11.41 26.69
N GLY A 286 19.01 10.53 26.25
CA GLY A 286 19.01 9.11 26.64
C GLY A 286 17.72 8.37 26.23
N LYS A 287 16.97 8.87 25.26
CA LYS A 287 15.75 8.24 24.75
C LYS A 287 16.09 7.25 23.63
N HIS A 288 16.48 6.06 24.04
CA HIS A 288 16.82 4.98 23.11
C HIS A 288 15.97 3.72 23.32
N LYS A 289 14.74 3.88 23.80
CA LYS A 289 13.87 2.71 23.94
C LYS A 289 13.45 2.21 22.57
N ASN A 290 13.93 1.00 22.29
CA ASN A 290 13.45 0.21 21.19
C ASN A 290 11.93 -0.07 21.36
N PRO A 291 11.08 0.19 20.35
CA PRO A 291 9.76 -0.40 20.35
C PRO A 291 9.94 -1.92 20.35
N LYS A 292 9.23 -2.62 21.22
CA LYS A 292 9.31 -4.08 21.33
C LYS A 292 8.81 -4.71 20.03
N TYR A 293 9.74 -5.14 19.19
CA TYR A 293 9.46 -6.08 18.12
C TYR A 293 9.35 -7.48 18.72
N THR A 294 8.46 -8.29 18.18
CA THR A 294 8.24 -9.64 18.69
C THR A 294 7.94 -10.60 17.57
N LEU A 295 8.45 -11.82 17.72
CA LEU A 295 8.10 -12.94 16.81
C LEU A 295 6.67 -13.44 17.02
N ASP A 296 5.98 -13.00 18.06
CA ASP A 296 4.56 -13.30 18.32
C ASP A 296 3.61 -12.21 17.79
N SER A 297 4.12 -11.30 16.94
CA SER A 297 3.31 -10.24 16.34
C SER A 297 2.21 -10.81 15.46
N MET A 298 1.00 -10.26 15.60
CA MET A 298 -0.14 -10.59 14.73
C MET A 298 0.11 -10.22 13.26
N GLU A 299 1.09 -9.38 12.98
CA GLU A 299 1.44 -8.98 11.63
C GLU A 299 1.94 -10.17 10.77
N PHE A 300 2.54 -11.20 11.38
CA PHE A 300 2.90 -12.42 10.67
C PHE A 300 1.66 -13.14 10.11
N SER A 301 0.61 -13.27 10.92
CA SER A 301 -0.65 -13.86 10.44
C SER A 301 -1.40 -12.96 9.45
N ASP A 302 -1.25 -11.63 9.58
CA ASP A 302 -1.79 -10.68 8.60
C ASP A 302 -1.02 -10.78 7.25
N LEU A 303 0.30 -11.05 7.28
CA LEU A 303 1.11 -11.38 6.10
C LEU A 303 0.65 -12.70 5.45
N GLU A 304 0.44 -13.76 6.23
CA GLU A 304 -0.10 -15.03 5.73
C GLU A 304 -1.49 -14.85 5.08
N CYS A 305 -2.33 -13.98 5.66
CA CYS A 305 -3.62 -13.62 5.06
C CYS A 305 -3.46 -12.95 3.70
N PHE A 306 -2.53 -12.01 3.55
CA PHE A 306 -2.22 -11.38 2.25
C PHE A 306 -1.79 -12.42 1.22
N LEU A 307 -0.90 -13.33 1.59
CA LEU A 307 -0.41 -14.40 0.70
C LEU A 307 -1.51 -15.42 0.36
N SER A 308 -2.43 -15.69 1.29
CA SER A 308 -3.60 -16.54 1.03
C SER A 308 -4.50 -15.92 -0.03
N ILE A 309 -4.76 -14.62 0.04
CA ILE A 309 -5.52 -13.88 -0.98
C ILE A 309 -4.78 -13.91 -2.34
N CYS A 310 -3.46 -13.73 -2.36
CA CYS A 310 -2.70 -13.89 -3.60
C CYS A 310 -2.95 -15.24 -4.26
N ARG A 311 -2.90 -16.32 -3.47
CA ARG A 311 -3.15 -17.68 -3.95
C ARG A 311 -4.59 -17.87 -4.44
N GLU A 312 -5.57 -17.36 -3.71
CA GLU A 312 -7.00 -17.46 -4.05
C GLU A 312 -7.34 -16.69 -5.33
N GLU A 313 -6.69 -15.53 -5.56
CA GLU A 313 -6.87 -14.68 -6.76
C GLU A 313 -5.99 -15.09 -7.95
N GLY A 314 -5.12 -16.11 -7.77
CA GLY A 314 -4.16 -16.51 -8.80
C GLY A 314 -3.11 -15.44 -9.11
N ILE A 315 -2.73 -14.66 -8.10
CA ILE A 315 -1.70 -13.60 -8.20
C ILE A 315 -0.38 -14.17 -7.69
N GLU A 316 0.68 -13.99 -8.47
CA GLU A 316 2.05 -14.26 -8.08
C GLU A 316 2.60 -13.09 -7.25
N PRO A 317 2.92 -13.27 -5.96
CA PRO A 317 3.49 -12.20 -5.16
C PRO A 317 5.02 -12.23 -5.13
N LEU A 318 5.63 -11.03 -5.01
CA LEU A 318 6.98 -10.84 -4.51
C LEU A 318 6.90 -10.26 -3.10
N VAL A 319 7.49 -10.93 -2.13
CA VAL A 319 7.74 -10.38 -0.79
C VAL A 319 9.12 -9.74 -0.79
N VAL A 320 9.21 -8.45 -0.47
CA VAL A 320 10.49 -7.74 -0.32
C VAL A 320 10.73 -7.46 1.16
N ILE A 321 11.81 -8.00 1.72
CA ILE A 321 12.18 -7.76 3.13
C ILE A 321 13.13 -6.56 3.18
N LEU A 322 12.69 -5.45 3.79
CA LEU A 322 13.57 -4.32 4.05
C LEU A 322 14.48 -4.60 5.26
N PRO A 323 15.73 -4.11 5.27
CA PRO A 323 16.62 -4.25 6.41
C PRO A 323 16.25 -3.32 7.58
N PHE A 324 16.61 -3.70 8.79
CA PHE A 324 16.81 -2.78 9.89
C PHE A 324 18.07 -1.94 9.64
N ASN A 325 18.12 -0.70 10.09
CA ASN A 325 19.38 0.05 10.19
C ASN A 325 20.20 -0.51 11.37
N GLY A 326 21.19 -1.36 11.07
CA GLY A 326 21.97 -2.09 12.08
C GLY A 326 22.61 -1.17 13.09
N TYR A 327 23.23 -0.06 12.66
CA TYR A 327 23.87 0.91 13.56
C TYR A 327 22.89 1.50 14.58
N TRP A 328 21.68 1.87 14.16
CA TRP A 328 20.67 2.42 15.07
C TRP A 328 20.10 1.36 16.00
N TYR A 329 19.84 0.17 15.49
CA TYR A 329 19.21 -0.89 16.26
C TYR A 329 20.19 -1.54 17.24
N ASP A 330 21.49 -1.56 16.96
CA ASP A 330 22.52 -1.92 17.95
C ASP A 330 22.54 -0.89 19.11
N TYR A 331 22.47 0.41 18.78
CA TYR A 331 22.38 1.45 19.80
C TYR A 331 21.11 1.33 20.66
N THR A 332 20.00 0.88 20.11
CA THR A 332 18.72 0.71 20.81
C THR A 332 18.52 -0.69 21.38
N GLU A 333 19.56 -1.51 21.38
CA GLU A 333 19.62 -2.84 22.02
C GLU A 333 18.67 -3.89 21.38
N LEU A 334 18.31 -3.75 20.09
CA LEU A 334 17.71 -4.83 19.30
C LEU A 334 18.85 -5.63 18.69
N THR A 335 19.14 -6.78 19.25
CA THR A 335 20.32 -7.57 18.88
C THR A 335 20.29 -8.09 17.45
N ALA A 336 21.45 -8.40 16.89
CA ALA A 336 21.54 -8.98 15.54
C ALA A 336 20.81 -10.34 15.46
N GLU A 337 20.83 -11.12 16.56
CA GLU A 337 20.10 -12.38 16.67
C GLU A 337 18.58 -12.19 16.58
N GLU A 338 18.04 -11.18 17.27
CA GLU A 338 16.61 -10.84 17.22
C GLU A 338 16.20 -10.39 15.82
N ARG A 339 17.01 -9.54 15.16
CA ARG A 339 16.78 -9.10 13.79
C ARG A 339 16.85 -10.27 12.80
N SER A 340 17.85 -11.14 12.93
CA SER A 340 18.00 -12.34 12.10
C SER A 340 16.82 -13.29 12.26
N ALA A 341 16.32 -13.51 13.47
CA ALA A 341 15.16 -14.35 13.72
C ALA A 341 13.89 -13.78 13.07
N PHE A 342 13.74 -12.46 13.04
CA PHE A 342 12.66 -11.78 12.31
C PHE A 342 12.72 -12.07 10.80
N TYR A 343 13.88 -11.84 10.17
CA TYR A 343 14.05 -12.09 8.75
C TYR A 343 13.81 -13.56 8.37
N GLU A 344 14.32 -14.47 9.21
CA GLU A 344 14.11 -15.90 9.03
C GLU A 344 12.61 -16.25 9.04
N LYS A 345 11.85 -15.70 9.98
CA LYS A 345 10.41 -15.96 10.07
C LYS A 345 9.66 -15.48 8.83
N VAL A 346 9.99 -14.30 8.30
CA VAL A 346 9.38 -13.81 7.05
C VAL A 346 9.76 -14.70 5.85
N ARG A 347 11.04 -15.12 5.76
CA ARG A 347 11.49 -16.06 4.72
C ARG A 347 10.76 -17.39 4.79
N CYS A 348 10.65 -17.98 5.99
CA CYS A 348 9.91 -19.23 6.18
C CYS A 348 8.44 -19.11 5.72
N ILE A 349 7.76 -18.01 6.06
CA ILE A 349 6.39 -17.75 5.59
C ILE A 349 6.36 -17.70 4.06
N ALA A 350 7.26 -16.96 3.42
CA ALA A 350 7.34 -16.90 1.96
C ALA A 350 7.59 -18.28 1.33
N GLU A 351 8.48 -19.08 1.91
CA GLU A 351 8.78 -20.45 1.48
C GLU A 351 7.57 -21.38 1.64
N ASP A 352 6.87 -21.32 2.77
CA ASP A 352 5.68 -22.13 3.05
C ASP A 352 4.54 -21.86 2.04
N TYR A 353 4.47 -20.62 1.55
CA TYR A 353 3.53 -20.25 0.49
C TYR A 353 4.09 -20.48 -0.92
N GLY A 354 5.35 -20.87 -1.06
CA GLY A 354 6.02 -21.08 -2.35
C GLY A 354 6.19 -19.81 -3.18
N VAL A 355 6.32 -18.65 -2.52
CA VAL A 355 6.40 -17.34 -3.18
C VAL A 355 7.81 -16.79 -3.22
N GLN A 356 8.09 -15.92 -4.18
CA GLN A 356 9.38 -15.25 -4.31
C GLN A 356 9.62 -14.29 -3.15
N CYS A 357 10.84 -14.31 -2.61
CA CYS A 357 11.30 -13.40 -1.58
C CYS A 357 12.58 -12.69 -2.03
N ALA A 358 12.55 -11.35 -2.11
CA ALA A 358 13.73 -10.52 -2.28
C ALA A 358 14.19 -10.05 -0.89
N ASP A 359 15.19 -10.70 -0.35
CA ASP A 359 15.73 -10.42 0.98
C ASP A 359 16.85 -9.38 0.90
N LEU A 360 16.56 -8.15 1.33
CA LEU A 360 17.52 -7.05 1.40
C LEU A 360 18.17 -6.93 2.78
N SER A 361 17.92 -7.86 3.72
CA SER A 361 18.40 -7.81 5.11
C SER A 361 19.92 -7.77 5.24
N GLY A 362 20.66 -8.29 4.25
CA GLY A 362 22.13 -8.20 4.21
C GLY A 362 22.70 -6.78 4.20
N ASN A 363 21.86 -5.75 4.04
CA ASN A 363 22.25 -4.35 3.94
C ASN A 363 22.15 -3.57 5.26
N GLU A 364 22.01 -4.22 6.42
CA GLU A 364 21.88 -3.56 7.73
C GLU A 364 22.98 -2.52 8.02
N TYR A 365 24.19 -2.74 7.51
CA TYR A 365 25.36 -1.89 7.73
C TYR A 365 25.95 -1.33 6.42
N THR A 366 25.14 -1.37 5.34
CA THR A 366 25.58 -0.81 4.06
C THR A 366 25.51 0.72 4.11
N GLU A 367 26.63 1.38 3.79
CA GLU A 367 26.71 2.85 3.74
C GLU A 367 25.72 3.43 2.73
N TYR A 368 25.11 4.56 3.09
CA TYR A 368 24.14 5.29 2.27
C TYR A 368 22.87 4.54 1.92
N TYR A 369 22.53 3.53 2.76
CA TYR A 369 21.38 2.67 2.54
C TYR A 369 20.10 3.17 3.22
N PHE A 370 20.24 4.01 4.28
CA PHE A 370 19.14 4.46 5.11
C PHE A 370 19.00 5.97 5.12
N GLU A 371 17.76 6.45 4.99
CA GLU A 371 17.40 7.84 5.24
C GLU A 371 17.31 8.13 6.75
N ASP A 372 16.75 7.17 7.49
CA ASP A 372 16.58 7.20 8.94
C ASP A 372 16.81 5.80 9.56
N ASN A 373 16.10 5.45 10.62
CA ASN A 373 16.25 4.14 11.28
C ASN A 373 15.58 2.97 10.49
N SER A 374 14.79 3.23 9.47
CA SER A 374 13.96 2.20 8.83
C SER A 374 13.64 2.42 7.34
N HIS A 375 13.78 3.64 6.84
CA HIS A 375 13.44 3.92 5.45
C HIS A 375 14.68 3.84 4.55
N PRO A 376 14.54 3.21 3.38
CA PRO A 376 15.63 3.13 2.42
C PRO A 376 16.01 4.53 1.90
N ALA A 377 17.32 4.82 1.88
CA ALA A 377 17.90 5.96 1.19
C ALA A 377 18.17 5.60 -0.29
N LEU A 378 18.92 6.45 -0.97
CA LEU A 378 19.11 6.37 -2.42
C LEU A 378 19.60 5.00 -2.90
N LYS A 379 20.57 4.39 -2.21
CA LYS A 379 21.11 3.06 -2.56
C LYS A 379 20.10 1.96 -2.28
N GLY A 380 19.41 2.03 -1.14
CA GLY A 380 18.34 1.10 -0.79
C GLY A 380 17.15 1.17 -1.74
N LEU A 381 16.84 2.38 -2.27
CA LEU A 381 15.81 2.55 -3.29
C LEU A 381 16.20 1.91 -4.62
N VAL A 382 17.48 1.97 -5.03
CA VAL A 382 17.95 1.30 -6.24
C VAL A 382 17.80 -0.20 -6.12
N ASP A 383 18.24 -0.80 -5.00
CA ASP A 383 18.15 -2.26 -4.79
C ASP A 383 16.69 -2.72 -4.71
N LEU A 384 15.83 -1.95 -4.04
CA LEU A 384 14.39 -2.20 -3.99
C LEU A 384 13.76 -2.19 -5.39
N ASN A 385 14.04 -1.16 -6.18
CA ASN A 385 13.48 -1.02 -7.52
C ASN A 385 14.02 -2.08 -8.48
N GLU A 386 15.28 -2.49 -8.36
CA GLU A 386 15.84 -3.59 -9.15
C GLU A 386 15.12 -4.90 -8.85
N ALA A 387 14.95 -5.25 -7.57
CA ALA A 387 14.24 -6.46 -7.19
C ALA A 387 12.79 -6.49 -7.72
N ILE A 388 12.10 -5.35 -7.68
CA ILE A 388 10.74 -5.21 -8.22
C ILE A 388 10.73 -5.40 -9.75
N TYR A 389 11.67 -4.75 -10.44
CA TYR A 389 11.71 -4.79 -11.90
C TYR A 389 12.13 -6.16 -12.45
N GLU A 390 13.07 -6.83 -11.81
CA GLU A 390 13.48 -8.20 -12.17
C GLU A 390 12.32 -9.18 -12.00
N PHE A 391 11.59 -9.09 -10.89
CA PHE A 391 10.37 -9.87 -10.68
C PHE A 391 9.32 -9.63 -11.76
N TYR A 392 9.07 -8.36 -12.10
CA TYR A 392 8.11 -8.01 -13.15
C TYR A 392 8.47 -8.62 -14.51
N ARG A 393 9.75 -8.62 -14.88
CA ARG A 393 10.23 -9.06 -16.19
C ARG A 393 10.47 -10.53 -16.31
N LYS A 394 10.46 -11.30 -15.23
CA LYS A 394 10.85 -12.72 -15.20
C LYS A 394 10.21 -13.56 -16.30
N ASP A 395 8.93 -13.33 -16.60
CA ASP A 395 8.19 -14.12 -17.60
C ASP A 395 8.02 -13.40 -18.95
N LYS A 396 8.55 -12.17 -19.08
CA LYS A 396 8.48 -11.39 -20.34
C LYS A 396 9.70 -11.60 -21.24
N THR A 397 10.69 -12.36 -20.76
CA THR A 397 11.96 -12.61 -21.45
C THR A 397 12.02 -13.97 -22.12
N GLU A 398 10.97 -14.79 -22.09
CA GLU A 398 10.78 -16.01 -22.88
C GLU A 398 9.87 -15.73 -24.10
#